data_acdb2b8012b544e087293e21475e5536
#
_entry.id   acdb2b8012b544e087293e21475e5536
#
_cell.length_a   1.000
_cell.length_b   1.000
_cell.length_c   1.000
_cell.angle_alpha   90.00
_cell.angle_beta   90.00
_cell.angle_gamma   90.00
#
_symmetry.space_group_name_H-M   'P 1'
#
loop_
_entity.id
_entity.type
_entity.pdbx_description
1 polymer ?
#
loop_
_entity_poly.entity_id
_entity_poly.type
_entity_poly.pdbx_seq_one_letter_code
_entity_poly.pdbx_strand_id
1 'polypeptide(L)'
;DINNENIEIIVKDTKSNPNNTLKSAIELKNENVKIVIGPVFYQNLVNLDEVEDLIFLSLTNRTIGLPKNVISAGVNSTSQLNAIKKFLELNEIKKTIFLLPELKFEAEIKKGLKNSKLKTKKIFEYDTEPTKLTKQIEKITNYRIRKQNLEDEIKRLEQSDDPNKEKKIKQLEKRYTLGKVNFDSVVIADFDESLKSVVTSLLYSDVSPNKEYFISLNQWFNESLIQEESLQPMYYPSINKKNWE
;
A
#
# COMPACT_ATOMS: atom_id res chain seq x y z
N ASP A 1 24.65 -25.67 -5.48
CA ASP A 1 25.34 -26.47 -4.43
C ASP A 1 26.28 -25.57 -3.67
N ILE A 2 25.84 -25.08 -2.50
CA ILE A 2 26.73 -24.44 -1.52
C ILE A 2 27.22 -25.55 -0.59
N ASN A 3 28.00 -26.44 -1.10
CA ASN A 3 28.81 -27.34 -0.30
C ASN A 3 30.02 -26.57 0.24
N ASN A 4 29.80 -25.63 1.14
CA ASN A 4 30.87 -24.97 1.84
C ASN A 4 30.88 -25.49 3.26
N GLU A 5 31.74 -26.49 3.50
CA GLU A 5 31.94 -27.15 4.79
C GLU A 5 32.48 -26.20 5.88
N ASN A 6 32.62 -24.89 5.56
CA ASN A 6 33.27 -23.88 6.40
C ASN A 6 32.37 -22.71 6.79
N ILE A 7 31.04 -22.87 6.81
CA ILE A 7 30.15 -21.83 7.33
C ILE A 7 29.75 -22.16 8.76
N GLU A 8 30.20 -21.36 9.70
CA GLU A 8 29.75 -21.39 11.08
C GLU A 8 28.65 -20.38 11.29
N ILE A 9 27.52 -20.80 11.89
CA ILE A 9 26.39 -19.96 12.23
C ILE A 9 26.32 -19.76 13.75
N ILE A 10 26.49 -18.51 14.17
CA ILE A 10 26.43 -18.11 15.57
C ILE A 10 25.07 -17.41 15.81
N VAL A 11 24.26 -17.95 16.69
CA VAL A 11 22.94 -17.41 17.03
C VAL A 11 23.01 -16.62 18.34
N LYS A 12 22.49 -15.39 18.32
CA LYS A 12 22.37 -14.51 19.49
C LYS A 12 20.91 -14.09 19.69
N ASP A 13 20.38 -14.28 20.90
CA ASP A 13 19.05 -13.79 21.27
C ASP A 13 19.13 -12.36 21.82
N THR A 14 18.62 -11.40 21.09
CA THR A 14 18.60 -9.99 21.48
C THR A 14 17.34 -9.60 22.26
N LYS A 15 16.37 -10.51 22.42
CA LYS A 15 15.06 -10.24 23.06
C LYS A 15 14.35 -8.99 22.51
N SER A 16 14.55 -8.71 21.24
CA SER A 16 14.05 -7.50 20.56
C SER A 16 14.38 -6.17 21.29
N ASN A 17 15.53 -6.12 21.97
CA ASN A 17 15.98 -4.98 22.76
C ASN A 17 17.21 -4.33 22.11
N PRO A 18 17.21 -3.00 21.88
CA PRO A 18 18.32 -2.28 21.24
C PRO A 18 19.67 -2.48 21.96
N ASN A 19 19.68 -2.38 23.28
CA ASN A 19 20.92 -2.52 24.07
C ASN A 19 21.49 -3.95 23.99
N ASN A 20 20.63 -4.96 24.04
CA ASN A 20 21.06 -6.34 23.86
C ASN A 20 21.55 -6.58 22.42
N THR A 21 20.94 -5.94 21.43
CA THR A 21 21.38 -6.03 20.04
C THR A 21 22.78 -5.47 19.88
N LEU A 22 23.06 -4.29 20.42
CA LEU A 22 24.40 -3.68 20.39
C LEU A 22 25.42 -4.55 21.14
N LYS A 23 25.07 -5.05 22.33
CA LYS A 23 25.95 -5.96 23.09
C LYS A 23 26.28 -7.22 22.29
N SER A 24 25.28 -7.87 21.70
CA SER A 24 25.48 -9.05 20.85
C SER A 24 26.31 -8.73 19.61
N ALA A 25 26.15 -7.55 19.01
CA ALA A 25 26.97 -7.10 17.91
C ALA A 25 28.46 -6.96 18.29
N ILE A 26 28.75 -6.40 19.46
CA ILE A 26 30.12 -6.29 19.99
C ILE A 26 30.72 -7.69 20.25
N GLU A 27 29.95 -8.61 20.82
CA GLU A 27 30.38 -9.99 21.00
C GLU A 27 30.73 -10.68 19.69
N LEU A 28 29.84 -10.58 18.68
CA LEU A 28 30.04 -11.14 17.34
C LEU A 28 31.27 -10.54 16.62
N LYS A 29 31.53 -9.24 16.81
CA LYS A 29 32.75 -8.59 16.29
C LYS A 29 33.99 -9.24 16.91
N ASN A 30 34.01 -9.47 18.23
CA ASN A 30 35.12 -10.10 18.93
C ASN A 30 35.33 -11.58 18.50
N GLU A 31 34.28 -12.24 18.02
CA GLU A 31 34.31 -13.58 17.44
C GLU A 31 34.67 -13.56 15.92
N ASN A 32 35.13 -12.40 15.36
CA ASN A 32 35.50 -12.20 13.96
C ASN A 32 34.38 -12.42 12.95
N VAL A 33 33.13 -12.36 13.35
CA VAL A 33 31.98 -12.36 12.43
C VAL A 33 32.07 -11.13 11.53
N LYS A 34 31.67 -11.25 10.27
CA LYS A 34 31.65 -10.14 9.29
C LYS A 34 30.24 -9.77 8.84
N ILE A 35 29.34 -10.72 8.80
CA ILE A 35 27.97 -10.53 8.31
C ILE A 35 27.00 -11.02 9.36
N VAL A 36 26.01 -10.20 9.69
CA VAL A 36 24.92 -10.51 10.62
C VAL A 36 23.60 -10.46 9.85
N ILE A 37 22.79 -11.51 9.95
CA ILE A 37 21.42 -11.54 9.46
C ILE A 37 20.49 -11.10 10.59
N GLY A 38 19.84 -9.95 10.42
CA GLY A 38 19.05 -9.28 11.47
C GLY A 38 19.62 -7.91 11.83
N PRO A 39 19.07 -7.27 12.85
CA PRO A 39 17.78 -7.55 13.50
C PRO A 39 16.59 -7.29 12.56
N VAL A 40 15.38 -7.74 12.97
CA VAL A 40 14.15 -7.55 12.21
C VAL A 40 13.58 -6.14 12.39
N PHE A 41 13.51 -5.70 13.65
CA PHE A 41 12.84 -4.44 13.98
C PHE A 41 13.78 -3.23 13.87
N TYR A 42 13.30 -2.17 13.22
CA TYR A 42 14.05 -0.93 13.02
C TYR A 42 14.59 -0.32 14.34
N GLN A 43 13.80 -0.37 15.39
CA GLN A 43 14.22 0.17 16.70
C GLN A 43 15.48 -0.49 17.25
N ASN A 44 15.79 -1.71 16.83
CA ASN A 44 16.99 -2.45 17.27
C ASN A 44 18.23 -2.12 16.44
N LEU A 45 18.12 -1.21 15.45
CA LEU A 45 19.24 -0.78 14.64
C LEU A 45 19.99 0.43 15.23
N VAL A 46 19.48 0.97 16.33
CA VAL A 46 20.08 2.13 17.01
C VAL A 46 21.50 1.81 17.45
N ASN A 47 22.42 2.72 17.13
CA ASN A 47 23.86 2.65 17.49
C ASN A 47 24.65 1.47 16.88
N LEU A 48 24.11 0.74 15.90
CA LEU A 48 24.88 -0.33 15.23
C LEU A 48 26.02 0.20 14.35
N ASP A 49 26.02 1.47 13.99
CA ASP A 49 27.14 2.16 13.36
C ASP A 49 28.39 2.28 14.26
N GLU A 50 28.26 2.10 15.58
CA GLU A 50 29.41 1.98 16.51
C GLU A 50 30.24 0.70 16.24
N VAL A 51 29.68 -0.29 15.52
CA VAL A 51 30.33 -1.57 15.21
C VAL A 51 30.62 -1.64 13.71
N GLU A 52 31.46 -0.73 13.21
CA GLU A 52 31.74 -0.48 11.78
C GLU A 52 32.23 -1.72 11.00
N ASP A 53 32.91 -2.68 11.67
CA ASP A 53 33.47 -3.88 11.03
C ASP A 53 32.42 -4.97 10.71
N LEU A 54 31.16 -4.81 11.17
CA LEU A 54 30.06 -5.70 10.88
C LEU A 54 29.13 -5.12 9.84
N ILE A 55 28.69 -5.96 8.90
CA ILE A 55 27.62 -5.65 7.96
C ILE A 55 26.35 -6.35 8.41
N PHE A 56 25.28 -5.59 8.60
CA PHE A 56 23.98 -6.11 9.00
C PHE A 56 23.04 -6.20 7.80
N LEU A 57 22.54 -7.40 7.51
CA LEU A 57 21.45 -7.64 6.58
C LEU A 57 20.15 -7.64 7.38
N SER A 58 19.63 -6.46 7.67
CA SER A 58 18.42 -6.29 8.47
C SER A 58 17.15 -6.61 7.68
N LEU A 59 16.25 -7.38 8.28
CA LEU A 59 14.94 -7.68 7.68
C LEU A 59 13.91 -6.57 7.89
N THR A 60 14.36 -5.38 8.31
CA THR A 60 13.49 -4.21 8.43
C THR A 60 12.90 -3.81 7.07
N ASN A 61 11.67 -3.31 7.10
CA ASN A 61 11.00 -2.72 5.94
C ASN A 61 11.38 -1.25 5.69
N ARG A 62 12.12 -0.62 6.62
CA ARG A 62 12.60 0.77 6.46
C ARG A 62 13.85 0.84 5.60
N THR A 63 13.96 1.96 4.87
CA THR A 63 15.10 2.27 4.00
C THR A 63 15.68 3.66 4.27
N ILE A 64 15.08 4.42 5.18
CA ILE A 64 15.50 5.78 5.57
C ILE A 64 16.03 5.75 7.00
N GLY A 65 17.12 6.50 7.23
CA GLY A 65 17.71 6.64 8.58
C GLY A 65 18.35 5.35 9.10
N LEU A 66 18.86 4.50 8.20
CA LEU A 66 19.61 3.31 8.59
C LEU A 66 21.08 3.69 8.91
N PRO A 67 21.71 3.02 9.89
CA PRO A 67 23.16 3.06 10.07
C PRO A 67 23.92 2.69 8.79
N LYS A 68 25.13 3.21 8.60
CA LYS A 68 25.89 3.06 7.35
C LYS A 68 26.23 1.59 7.01
N ASN A 69 26.40 0.76 8.02
CA ASN A 69 26.73 -0.65 7.93
C ASN A 69 25.49 -1.57 7.93
N VAL A 70 24.28 -0.99 7.78
CA VAL A 70 23.02 -1.74 7.71
C VAL A 70 22.44 -1.68 6.31
N ILE A 71 22.18 -2.86 5.75
CA ILE A 71 21.50 -3.07 4.46
C ILE A 71 20.08 -3.58 4.76
N SER A 72 19.06 -2.87 4.27
CA SER A 72 17.67 -3.36 4.36
C SER A 72 17.47 -4.52 3.38
N ALA A 73 17.26 -5.71 3.92
CA ALA A 73 16.94 -6.94 3.19
C ALA A 73 15.46 -7.34 3.32
N GLY A 74 14.66 -6.58 4.07
CA GLY A 74 13.23 -6.83 4.23
C GLY A 74 12.39 -6.35 3.05
N VAL A 75 11.12 -6.78 3.04
CA VAL A 75 10.13 -6.30 2.06
C VAL A 75 9.79 -4.85 2.37
N ASN A 76 10.25 -3.95 1.52
CA ASN A 76 10.08 -2.51 1.69
C ASN A 76 9.11 -1.92 0.65
N SER A 77 8.78 -0.62 0.80
CA SER A 77 7.87 0.07 -0.11
C SER A 77 8.32 0.03 -1.58
N THR A 78 9.62 0.09 -1.86
CA THR A 78 10.13 0.03 -3.23
C THR A 78 9.85 -1.32 -3.88
N SER A 79 10.11 -2.43 -3.16
CA SER A 79 9.87 -3.78 -3.69
C SER A 79 8.38 -4.04 -3.94
N GLN A 80 7.52 -3.59 -3.04
CA GLN A 80 6.07 -3.72 -3.18
C GLN A 80 5.53 -2.89 -4.35
N LEU A 81 5.98 -1.65 -4.49
CA LEU A 81 5.57 -0.78 -5.60
C LEU A 81 6.10 -1.26 -6.95
N ASN A 82 7.24 -1.93 -6.99
CA ASN A 82 7.70 -2.62 -8.20
C ASN A 82 6.77 -3.78 -8.59
N ALA A 83 6.29 -4.56 -7.62
CA ALA A 83 5.34 -5.63 -7.88
C ALA A 83 3.98 -5.07 -8.36
N ILE A 84 3.48 -4.00 -7.75
CA ILE A 84 2.27 -3.29 -8.18
C ILE A 84 2.45 -2.75 -9.60
N LYS A 85 3.59 -2.10 -9.90
CA LYS A 85 3.89 -1.60 -11.24
C LYS A 85 3.80 -2.71 -12.29
N LYS A 86 4.42 -3.87 -12.01
CA LYS A 86 4.36 -5.03 -12.92
C LYS A 86 2.93 -5.54 -13.10
N PHE A 87 2.12 -5.57 -12.04
CA PHE A 87 0.71 -5.93 -12.11
C PHE A 87 -0.10 -4.98 -13.00
N LEU A 88 0.09 -3.66 -12.84
CA LEU A 88 -0.57 -2.65 -13.66
C LEU A 88 -0.18 -2.76 -15.14
N GLU A 89 1.09 -3.01 -15.44
CA GLU A 89 1.58 -3.22 -16.80
C GLU A 89 0.98 -4.47 -17.45
N LEU A 90 0.96 -5.60 -16.72
CA LEU A 90 0.40 -6.86 -17.21
C LEU A 90 -1.11 -6.81 -17.47
N ASN A 91 -1.84 -5.98 -16.73
CA ASN A 91 -3.29 -5.81 -16.89
C ASN A 91 -3.64 -4.58 -17.73
N GLU A 92 -2.68 -3.93 -18.39
CA GLU A 92 -2.86 -2.77 -19.25
C GLU A 92 -3.58 -1.58 -18.57
N ILE A 93 -3.43 -1.44 -17.25
CA ILE A 93 -4.05 -0.38 -16.45
C ILE A 93 -3.29 0.92 -16.67
N LYS A 94 -3.96 1.95 -17.19
CA LYS A 94 -3.31 3.19 -17.64
C LYS A 94 -3.45 4.37 -16.68
N LYS A 95 -4.55 4.44 -15.94
CA LYS A 95 -4.87 5.59 -15.10
C LYS A 95 -4.94 5.17 -13.64
N THR A 96 -3.81 5.19 -12.97
CA THR A 96 -3.69 4.86 -11.54
C THR A 96 -3.60 6.13 -10.72
N ILE A 97 -4.45 6.27 -9.70
CA ILE A 97 -4.27 7.26 -8.65
C ILE A 97 -3.63 6.60 -7.43
N PHE A 98 -2.94 7.41 -6.64
CA PHE A 98 -2.28 6.97 -5.42
C PHE A 98 -2.82 7.75 -4.22
N LEU A 99 -3.32 7.06 -3.22
CA LEU A 99 -3.82 7.65 -1.97
C LEU A 99 -2.76 7.44 -0.89
N LEU A 100 -2.25 8.54 -0.34
CA LEU A 100 -1.20 8.57 0.65
C LEU A 100 -1.70 9.27 1.91
N PRO A 101 -1.78 8.60 3.06
CA PRO A 101 -2.17 9.24 4.30
C PRO A 101 -1.04 10.13 4.83
N GLU A 102 -1.39 11.23 5.49
CA GLU A 102 -0.46 12.11 6.21
C GLU A 102 0.01 11.42 7.51
N LEU A 103 0.95 10.49 7.41
CA LEU A 103 1.45 9.68 8.54
C LEU A 103 2.99 9.62 8.59
N LYS A 104 3.53 9.13 9.70
CA LYS A 104 4.98 9.04 9.95
C LYS A 104 5.78 8.24 8.92
N PHE A 105 5.14 7.30 8.19
CA PHE A 105 5.80 6.49 7.16
C PHE A 105 5.70 7.07 5.74
N GLU A 106 5.09 8.24 5.58
CA GLU A 106 4.92 8.93 4.29
C GLU A 106 6.24 9.07 3.52
N ALA A 107 7.33 9.41 4.21
CA ALA A 107 8.66 9.54 3.61
C ALA A 107 9.16 8.23 2.97
N GLU A 108 8.93 7.08 3.61
CA GLU A 108 9.28 5.76 3.07
C GLU A 108 8.47 5.44 1.79
N ILE A 109 7.18 5.77 1.78
CA ILE A 109 6.33 5.58 0.60
C ILE A 109 6.75 6.50 -0.54
N LYS A 110 7.00 7.78 -0.26
CA LYS A 110 7.48 8.74 -1.27
C LYS A 110 8.83 8.31 -1.87
N LYS A 111 9.75 7.81 -1.04
CA LYS A 111 11.01 7.22 -1.51
C LYS A 111 10.77 5.99 -2.37
N GLY A 112 9.88 5.10 -1.96
CA GLY A 112 9.48 3.92 -2.71
C GLY A 112 8.90 4.27 -4.08
N LEU A 113 8.00 5.26 -4.15
CA LEU A 113 7.41 5.77 -5.41
C LEU A 113 8.50 6.28 -6.36
N LYS A 114 9.45 7.08 -5.84
CA LYS A 114 10.58 7.59 -6.62
C LYS A 114 11.44 6.46 -7.19
N ASN A 115 11.77 5.47 -6.35
CA ASN A 115 12.67 4.37 -6.72
C ASN A 115 12.02 3.37 -7.69
N SER A 116 10.75 3.02 -7.47
CA SER A 116 10.00 2.09 -8.33
C SER A 116 9.67 2.68 -9.70
N LYS A 117 9.69 4.03 -9.82
CA LYS A 117 9.23 4.75 -11.02
C LYS A 117 7.80 4.32 -11.42
N LEU A 118 6.96 4.04 -10.44
CA LEU A 118 5.55 3.75 -10.67
C LEU A 118 4.87 4.98 -11.28
N LYS A 119 4.31 4.82 -12.46
CA LYS A 119 3.58 5.90 -13.14
C LYS A 119 2.19 6.03 -12.52
N THR A 120 1.94 7.15 -11.85
CA THR A 120 0.63 7.50 -11.31
C THR A 120 0.09 8.73 -12.03
N LYS A 121 -1.22 8.75 -12.28
CA LYS A 121 -1.89 9.92 -12.83
C LYS A 121 -1.83 11.10 -11.86
N LYS A 122 -2.04 10.79 -10.57
CA LYS A 122 -1.96 11.76 -9.48
C LYS A 122 -1.74 11.04 -8.14
N ILE A 123 -1.00 11.70 -7.26
CA ILE A 123 -0.87 11.34 -5.86
C ILE A 123 -1.76 12.31 -5.08
N PHE A 124 -2.61 11.77 -4.22
CA PHE A 124 -3.46 12.52 -3.31
C PHE A 124 -3.04 12.21 -1.88
N GLU A 125 -2.58 13.22 -1.18
CA GLU A 125 -2.39 13.17 0.27
C GLU A 125 -3.75 13.44 0.95
N TYR A 126 -4.07 12.68 1.98
CA TYR A 126 -5.35 12.81 2.67
C TYR A 126 -5.20 12.77 4.19
N ASP A 127 -6.07 13.50 4.86
CA ASP A 127 -6.23 13.50 6.32
C ASP A 127 -6.99 12.23 6.74
N THR A 128 -6.51 11.55 7.76
CA THR A 128 -7.11 10.30 8.27
C THR A 128 -8.37 10.53 9.14
N GLU A 129 -8.70 11.79 9.45
CA GLU A 129 -9.94 12.12 10.16
C GLU A 129 -11.14 11.82 9.25
N PRO A 130 -12.11 10.96 9.69
CA PRO A 130 -13.15 10.39 8.82
C PRO A 130 -13.98 11.41 8.02
N THR A 131 -14.37 12.53 8.66
CA THR A 131 -15.19 13.55 8.00
C THR A 131 -14.42 14.28 6.90
N LYS A 132 -13.15 14.55 7.13
CA LYS A 132 -12.27 15.19 6.14
C LYS A 132 -11.94 14.22 5.02
N LEU A 133 -11.61 12.97 5.37
CA LEU A 133 -11.35 11.89 4.42
C LEU A 133 -12.51 11.75 3.42
N THR A 134 -13.74 11.61 3.91
CA THR A 134 -14.91 11.46 3.04
C THR A 134 -15.06 12.62 2.07
N LYS A 135 -14.92 13.87 2.54
CA LYS A 135 -14.97 15.07 1.67
C LYS A 135 -13.86 15.10 0.63
N GLN A 136 -12.65 14.67 1.00
CA GLN A 136 -11.51 14.57 0.08
C GLN A 136 -11.76 13.49 -0.99
N ILE A 137 -12.28 12.32 -0.62
CA ILE A 137 -12.63 11.24 -1.55
C ILE A 137 -13.77 11.68 -2.48
N GLU A 138 -14.81 12.33 -1.99
CA GLU A 138 -15.86 12.92 -2.84
C GLU A 138 -15.28 13.84 -3.93
N LYS A 139 -14.29 14.67 -3.56
CA LYS A 139 -13.62 15.59 -4.50
C LYS A 139 -12.76 14.83 -5.51
N ILE A 140 -11.99 13.84 -5.09
CA ILE A 140 -11.11 13.03 -5.94
C ILE A 140 -11.93 12.24 -6.98
N THR A 141 -13.09 11.75 -6.57
CA THR A 141 -14.01 10.95 -7.40
C THR A 141 -14.99 11.77 -8.21
N ASN A 142 -15.02 13.09 -8.05
CA ASN A 142 -16.04 13.98 -8.60
C ASN A 142 -17.48 13.55 -8.24
N TYR A 143 -17.68 12.98 -7.04
CA TYR A 143 -18.95 12.38 -6.61
C TYR A 143 -20.13 13.33 -6.79
N ARG A 144 -20.02 14.58 -6.33
CA ARG A 144 -21.10 15.57 -6.41
C ARG A 144 -21.49 15.89 -7.85
N ILE A 145 -20.49 16.02 -8.74
CA ILE A 145 -20.75 16.27 -10.17
C ILE A 145 -21.45 15.07 -10.78
N ARG A 146 -20.98 13.84 -10.49
CA ARG A 146 -21.61 12.62 -11.01
C ARG A 146 -23.02 12.41 -10.46
N LYS A 147 -23.28 12.82 -9.22
CA LYS A 147 -24.61 12.81 -8.63
C LYS A 147 -25.52 13.83 -9.33
N GLN A 148 -25.04 15.04 -9.51
CA GLN A 148 -25.78 16.09 -10.25
C GLN A 148 -26.13 15.65 -11.69
N ASN A 149 -25.15 15.03 -12.38
CA ASN A 149 -25.40 14.51 -13.74
C ASN A 149 -26.55 13.48 -13.76
N LEU A 150 -26.68 12.65 -12.72
CA LEU A 150 -27.80 11.71 -12.59
C LEU A 150 -29.13 12.43 -12.44
N GLU A 151 -29.19 13.40 -11.55
CA GLU A 151 -30.40 14.21 -11.30
C GLU A 151 -30.83 15.00 -12.56
N ASP A 152 -29.88 15.58 -13.25
CA ASP A 152 -30.12 16.34 -14.49
C ASP A 152 -30.60 15.44 -15.63
N GLU A 153 -30.05 14.23 -15.75
CA GLU A 153 -30.47 13.27 -16.77
C GLU A 153 -31.89 12.75 -16.51
N ILE A 154 -32.26 12.50 -15.24
CA ILE A 154 -33.63 12.13 -14.86
C ILE A 154 -34.59 13.25 -15.24
N LYS A 155 -34.30 14.49 -14.84
CA LYS A 155 -35.12 15.65 -15.19
C LYS A 155 -35.26 15.84 -16.72
N ARG A 156 -34.17 15.63 -17.45
CA ARG A 156 -34.19 15.72 -18.92
C ARG A 156 -35.12 14.67 -19.54
N LEU A 157 -35.10 13.44 -19.01
CA LEU A 157 -35.97 12.37 -19.46
C LEU A 157 -37.44 12.62 -19.12
N GLU A 158 -37.75 13.15 -17.93
CA GLU A 158 -39.11 13.52 -17.54
C GLU A 158 -39.75 14.52 -18.52
N GLN A 159 -38.95 15.45 -19.01
CA GLN A 159 -39.39 16.50 -19.96
C GLN A 159 -39.35 16.05 -21.43
N SER A 160 -38.87 14.83 -21.71
CA SER A 160 -38.72 14.32 -23.07
C SER A 160 -40.00 13.62 -23.56
N ASP A 161 -40.17 13.56 -24.88
CA ASP A 161 -41.21 12.77 -25.53
C ASP A 161 -40.77 11.32 -25.85
N ASP A 162 -39.70 10.84 -25.20
CA ASP A 162 -39.19 9.48 -25.41
C ASP A 162 -40.20 8.42 -24.93
N PRO A 163 -40.71 7.57 -25.83
CA PRO A 163 -41.69 6.54 -25.45
C PRO A 163 -41.20 5.54 -24.38
N ASN A 164 -39.87 5.44 -24.18
CA ASN A 164 -39.26 4.56 -23.19
C ASN A 164 -38.78 5.31 -21.92
N LYS A 165 -39.17 6.59 -21.75
CA LYS A 165 -38.66 7.43 -20.64
C LYS A 165 -38.87 6.83 -19.28
N GLU A 166 -40.04 6.27 -18.95
CA GLU A 166 -40.33 5.66 -17.65
C GLU A 166 -39.40 4.48 -17.33
N LYS A 167 -39.12 3.63 -18.35
CA LYS A 167 -38.19 2.51 -18.18
C LYS A 167 -36.77 2.99 -17.93
N LYS A 168 -36.35 4.03 -18.66
CA LYS A 168 -35.00 4.65 -18.49
C LYS A 168 -34.87 5.31 -17.12
N ILE A 169 -35.87 6.08 -16.69
CA ILE A 169 -35.90 6.71 -15.37
C ILE A 169 -35.79 5.66 -14.28
N LYS A 170 -36.62 4.60 -14.29
CA LYS A 170 -36.53 3.49 -13.32
C LYS A 170 -35.18 2.80 -13.29
N GLN A 171 -34.43 2.79 -14.39
CA GLN A 171 -33.05 2.27 -14.43
C GLN A 171 -32.05 3.25 -13.81
N LEU A 172 -32.23 4.55 -14.01
CA LEU A 172 -31.38 5.60 -13.43
C LEU A 172 -31.59 5.73 -11.91
N GLU A 173 -32.83 5.64 -11.43
CA GLU A 173 -33.16 5.69 -10.01
C GLU A 173 -32.49 4.60 -9.17
N LYS A 174 -32.05 3.50 -9.81
CA LYS A 174 -31.27 2.44 -9.15
C LYS A 174 -29.79 2.77 -9.01
N ARG A 175 -29.34 3.90 -9.56
CA ARG A 175 -27.93 4.32 -9.54
C ARG A 175 -27.73 5.39 -8.47
N TYR A 176 -26.52 5.47 -7.96
CA TYR A 176 -26.12 6.54 -7.04
C TYR A 176 -25.52 7.74 -7.78
N THR A 177 -24.88 7.49 -8.93
CA THR A 177 -24.26 8.54 -9.76
C THR A 177 -24.36 8.21 -11.26
N LEU A 178 -24.14 9.21 -12.11
CA LEU A 178 -24.03 9.06 -13.56
C LEU A 178 -22.64 9.52 -14.01
N GLY A 179 -21.98 8.68 -14.79
CA GLY A 179 -20.63 8.90 -15.28
C GLY A 179 -19.58 8.01 -14.58
N LYS A 180 -18.38 7.99 -15.16
CA LYS A 180 -17.24 7.21 -14.65
C LYS A 180 -16.29 8.12 -13.89
N VAL A 181 -15.55 7.53 -12.95
CA VAL A 181 -14.36 8.17 -12.37
C VAL A 181 -13.25 8.27 -13.41
N ASN A 182 -12.30 9.18 -13.19
CA ASN A 182 -11.23 9.43 -14.15
C ASN A 182 -9.95 8.65 -13.83
N PHE A 183 -10.12 7.42 -13.35
CA PHE A 183 -9.04 6.46 -13.09
C PHE A 183 -9.56 5.03 -13.22
N ASP A 184 -8.66 4.10 -13.48
CA ASP A 184 -8.95 2.67 -13.67
C ASP A 184 -8.53 1.88 -12.42
N SER A 185 -7.63 2.44 -11.62
CA SER A 185 -7.15 1.83 -10.38
C SER A 185 -6.79 2.86 -9.31
N VAL A 186 -6.86 2.43 -8.07
CA VAL A 186 -6.43 3.17 -6.89
C VAL A 186 -5.45 2.33 -6.08
N VAL A 187 -4.27 2.87 -5.81
CA VAL A 187 -3.30 2.31 -4.86
C VAL A 187 -3.44 3.06 -3.54
N ILE A 188 -3.73 2.33 -2.47
CA ILE A 188 -3.99 2.89 -1.15
C ILE A 188 -2.84 2.49 -0.23
N ALA A 189 -2.03 3.46 0.21
CA ALA A 189 -0.89 3.25 1.08
C ALA A 189 -1.30 3.41 2.56
N ASP A 190 -2.28 2.64 2.98
CA ASP A 190 -2.79 2.66 4.35
C ASP A 190 -3.01 1.22 4.86
N PHE A 191 -3.40 1.06 6.14
CA PHE A 191 -3.52 -0.23 6.79
C PHE A 191 -4.65 -0.25 7.82
N ASP A 192 -5.03 -1.45 8.25
CA ASP A 192 -6.03 -1.73 9.29
C ASP A 192 -7.34 -0.93 9.10
N GLU A 193 -7.89 -0.38 10.15
CA GLU A 193 -9.15 0.38 10.14
C GLU A 193 -9.07 1.66 9.28
N SER A 194 -7.87 2.24 9.13
CA SER A 194 -7.68 3.40 8.27
C SER A 194 -7.85 3.03 6.79
N LEU A 195 -7.27 1.92 6.34
CA LEU A 195 -7.48 1.38 5.00
C LEU A 195 -8.97 1.09 4.75
N LYS A 196 -9.64 0.47 5.73
CA LYS A 196 -11.09 0.21 5.67
C LYS A 196 -11.90 1.50 5.51
N SER A 197 -11.55 2.55 6.26
CA SER A 197 -12.21 3.85 6.19
C SER A 197 -12.06 4.50 4.80
N VAL A 198 -10.88 4.40 4.19
CA VAL A 198 -10.63 4.89 2.82
C VAL A 198 -11.50 4.14 1.81
N VAL A 199 -11.50 2.80 1.87
CA VAL A 199 -12.27 1.97 0.94
C VAL A 199 -13.77 2.22 1.12
N THR A 200 -14.26 2.31 2.36
CA THR A 200 -15.66 2.65 2.64
C THR A 200 -16.04 4.02 2.07
N SER A 201 -15.16 5.02 2.17
CA SER A 201 -15.39 6.35 1.58
C SER A 201 -15.42 6.31 0.05
N LEU A 202 -14.60 5.45 -0.59
CA LEU A 202 -14.66 5.21 -2.03
C LEU A 202 -15.99 4.57 -2.43
N LEU A 203 -16.44 3.53 -1.72
CA LEU A 203 -17.75 2.89 -1.95
C LEU A 203 -18.90 3.87 -1.79
N TYR A 204 -18.89 4.68 -0.73
CA TYR A 204 -19.86 5.76 -0.52
C TYR A 204 -19.90 6.73 -1.70
N SER A 205 -18.76 6.98 -2.31
CA SER A 205 -18.64 7.83 -3.51
C SER A 205 -18.94 7.11 -4.82
N ASP A 206 -19.62 5.95 -4.77
CA ASP A 206 -19.93 5.10 -5.95
C ASP A 206 -18.70 4.75 -6.79
N VAL A 207 -17.61 4.37 -6.09
CA VAL A 207 -16.40 3.76 -6.66
C VAL A 207 -16.26 2.38 -6.05
N SER A 208 -16.23 1.35 -6.87
CA SER A 208 -16.38 -0.04 -6.40
C SER A 208 -15.25 -0.91 -6.95
N PRO A 209 -14.74 -1.87 -6.14
CA PRO A 209 -13.67 -2.78 -6.57
C PRO A 209 -14.08 -3.70 -7.73
N ASN A 210 -15.37 -3.77 -8.05
CA ASN A 210 -15.88 -4.49 -9.23
C ASN A 210 -15.75 -3.67 -10.55
N LYS A 211 -15.46 -2.37 -10.45
CA LYS A 211 -15.32 -1.48 -11.61
C LYS A 211 -13.91 -0.94 -11.77
N GLU A 212 -13.24 -0.66 -10.66
CA GLU A 212 -11.88 -0.14 -10.60
C GLU A 212 -11.01 -1.07 -9.76
N TYR A 213 -9.71 -1.20 -10.08
CA TYR A 213 -8.78 -2.01 -9.30
C TYR A 213 -8.42 -1.32 -7.99
N PHE A 214 -8.75 -1.94 -6.87
CA PHE A 214 -8.33 -1.52 -5.53
C PHE A 214 -7.08 -2.29 -5.13
N ILE A 215 -6.00 -1.57 -4.84
CA ILE A 215 -4.68 -2.14 -4.58
C ILE A 215 -4.15 -1.59 -3.26
N SER A 216 -3.71 -2.46 -2.35
CA SER A 216 -3.04 -2.08 -1.12
C SER A 216 -1.60 -2.58 -1.07
N LEU A 217 -0.84 -2.17 -0.05
CA LEU A 217 0.49 -2.71 0.21
C LEU A 217 0.40 -3.93 1.12
N ASN A 218 1.15 -4.99 0.82
CA ASN A 218 1.08 -6.28 1.53
C ASN A 218 1.40 -6.18 3.02
N GLN A 219 2.37 -5.34 3.40
CA GLN A 219 2.79 -5.18 4.81
C GLN A 219 1.67 -4.71 5.74
N TRP A 220 0.58 -4.23 5.19
CA TRP A 220 -0.58 -3.72 5.92
C TRP A 220 -1.85 -4.54 5.68
N PHE A 221 -1.65 -5.76 5.23
CA PHE A 221 -2.72 -6.70 5.02
C PHE A 221 -3.30 -7.16 6.36
N ASN A 222 -4.62 -7.05 6.50
CA ASN A 222 -5.36 -7.50 7.67
C ASN A 222 -6.39 -8.55 7.25
N GLU A 223 -6.42 -9.70 7.93
CA GLU A 223 -7.34 -10.80 7.61
C GLU A 223 -8.81 -10.37 7.68
N SER A 224 -9.18 -9.44 8.56
CA SER A 224 -10.53 -8.91 8.65
C SER A 224 -11.01 -8.23 7.36
N LEU A 225 -10.09 -7.69 6.55
CA LEU A 225 -10.42 -7.09 5.26
C LEU A 225 -10.81 -8.13 4.20
N ILE A 226 -10.30 -9.38 4.32
CA ILE A 226 -10.67 -10.47 3.39
C ILE A 226 -12.12 -10.88 3.59
N GLN A 227 -12.58 -10.88 4.83
CA GLN A 227 -13.91 -11.35 5.20
C GLN A 227 -15.02 -10.35 4.81
N GLU A 228 -14.66 -9.12 4.46
CA GLU A 228 -15.62 -8.08 4.09
C GLU A 228 -15.85 -8.10 2.56
N GLU A 229 -16.89 -8.79 2.12
CA GLU A 229 -17.24 -8.98 0.70
C GLU A 229 -17.38 -7.66 -0.06
N SER A 230 -17.89 -6.61 0.58
CA SER A 230 -18.07 -5.30 -0.05
C SER A 230 -16.75 -4.62 -0.49
N LEU A 231 -15.64 -5.01 0.13
CA LEU A 231 -14.29 -4.49 -0.16
C LEU A 231 -13.54 -5.33 -1.21
N GLN A 232 -14.12 -6.42 -1.67
CA GLN A 232 -13.47 -7.35 -2.61
C GLN A 232 -13.93 -7.11 -4.05
N PRO A 233 -13.06 -7.39 -5.04
CA PRO A 233 -11.68 -7.84 -4.91
C PRO A 233 -10.70 -6.73 -4.54
N MET A 234 -9.80 -7.00 -3.58
CA MET A 234 -8.66 -6.14 -3.27
C MET A 234 -7.35 -6.86 -3.63
N TYR A 235 -6.48 -6.16 -4.33
CA TYR A 235 -5.19 -6.69 -4.78
C TYR A 235 -4.05 -6.20 -3.89
N TYR A 236 -3.06 -7.05 -3.65
CA TYR A 236 -1.87 -6.69 -2.89
C TYR A 236 -0.66 -7.50 -3.35
N PRO A 237 0.56 -6.95 -3.26
CA PRO A 237 1.76 -7.69 -3.60
C PRO A 237 2.01 -8.79 -2.57
N SER A 238 2.34 -9.98 -3.04
CA SER A 238 2.63 -11.13 -2.21
C SER A 238 3.79 -11.95 -2.79
N ILE A 239 4.31 -12.89 -2.00
CA ILE A 239 5.31 -13.84 -2.44
C ILE A 239 4.66 -14.85 -3.39
N ASN A 240 5.36 -15.20 -4.47
CA ASN A 240 4.84 -16.20 -5.41
C ASN A 240 4.68 -17.55 -4.69
N LYS A 241 3.52 -18.18 -4.86
CA LYS A 241 3.21 -19.49 -4.25
C LYS A 241 4.28 -20.54 -4.51
N LYS A 242 4.89 -20.55 -5.69
CA LYS A 242 6.00 -21.45 -6.04
C LYS A 242 7.26 -21.29 -5.19
N ASN A 243 7.38 -20.21 -4.44
CA ASN A 243 8.53 -19.97 -3.56
C ASN A 243 8.27 -20.47 -2.13
N TRP A 244 7.11 -21.08 -1.87
CA TRP A 244 6.75 -21.69 -0.59
C TRP A 244 6.89 -23.22 -0.58
N GLU A 245 7.05 -23.82 -1.74
CA GLU A 245 7.31 -25.26 -1.96
C GLU A 245 8.83 -25.52 -2.07
#